data_9645248e195610919f72ed54231d0c57
#
_entry.id   9645248e195610919f72ed54231d0c57
#
_cell.length_a   1.000
_cell.length_b   1.000
_cell.length_c   1.000
_cell.angle_alpha   90.00
_cell.angle_beta   90.00
_cell.angle_gamma   90.00
#
_symmetry.space_group_name_H-M   'P 1'
#
loop_
_entity.id
_entity.type
_entity.pdbx_description
1 polymer ?
#
loop_
_entity_poly.entity_id
_entity_poly.type
_entity_poly.pdbx_seq_one_letter_code
_entity_poly.pdbx_strand_id
1 'polypeptide(L)'
;MNDLVQIASAPVHVRKPEWLKVRVPTGENYFELKHLMRGLGLHTVCESARCPNVGECWAHRTATFMILGELCTRRCGFCAVPKGLPQGEVDREEPERVAEAAAKMGLKYVVVTSVDRDDLKDGGATIFARTVEALRRRIADCQVEVLIPDFRGSDEALEIVLHARPDVLNHNVETVPRLYPVARRGSRYERSLRLLTRSREIAPSIPTKSGLMVGLGETFEEMWEVLRDLSVAGVDIVTIGQYLRPSGEQLPVARFYSPQEFSTLKQEGRRLGIRHVESGPLVRSSYHAHEQTQQLSQ
;
A
#
# COMPACT_ATOMS: atom_id res chain seq x y z
N MET A 1 20.03 -1.45 28.71
CA MET A 1 21.11 -1.49 27.72
C MET A 1 20.50 -1.06 26.40
N ASN A 2 20.90 0.11 25.88
CA ASN A 2 20.38 0.63 24.61
C ASN A 2 21.08 -0.12 23.47
N ASP A 3 20.41 -1.13 22.92
CA ASP A 3 20.82 -1.68 21.63
C ASP A 3 20.55 -0.62 20.55
N LEU A 4 21.59 0.13 20.26
CA LEU A 4 21.60 1.02 19.08
C LEU A 4 21.48 0.14 17.85
N VAL A 5 20.33 0.22 17.18
CA VAL A 5 20.15 -0.36 15.85
C VAL A 5 21.21 0.26 14.95
N GLN A 6 22.27 -0.49 14.65
CA GLN A 6 23.28 -0.07 13.68
C GLN A 6 22.61 -0.01 12.30
N ILE A 7 22.15 1.18 11.95
CA ILE A 7 21.87 1.50 10.55
C ILE A 7 23.22 1.59 9.87
N ALA A 8 23.42 0.78 8.83
CA ALA A 8 24.66 0.65 8.10
C ALA A 8 25.36 1.98 7.90
N SER A 9 26.68 1.96 8.12
CA SER A 9 27.64 3.04 7.85
C SER A 9 27.38 3.71 6.51
N ALA A 10 27.50 5.03 6.47
CA ALA A 10 27.53 5.99 5.37
C ALA A 10 26.93 5.56 4.01
N PRO A 11 26.10 6.40 3.37
CA PRO A 11 25.43 6.04 2.13
C PRO A 11 26.50 5.80 1.05
N VAL A 12 26.80 4.55 0.80
CA VAL A 12 27.46 4.16 -0.45
C VAL A 12 26.47 4.54 -1.56
N HIS A 13 26.88 5.43 -2.47
CA HIS A 13 26.13 5.76 -3.67
C HIS A 13 26.09 4.51 -4.58
N VAL A 14 25.26 3.55 -4.21
CA VAL A 14 25.07 2.33 -5.00
C VAL A 14 24.29 2.72 -6.23
N ARG A 15 24.93 2.67 -7.39
CA ARG A 15 24.28 2.92 -8.68
C ARG A 15 23.10 1.95 -8.83
N LYS A 16 21.92 2.49 -9.19
CA LYS A 16 20.73 1.64 -9.43
C LYS A 16 21.06 0.58 -10.49
N PRO A 17 20.82 -0.70 -10.21
CA PRO A 17 21.04 -1.76 -11.17
C PRO A 17 20.08 -1.65 -12.37
N GLU A 18 20.40 -2.35 -13.47
CA GLU A 18 19.65 -2.22 -14.72
C GLU A 18 18.20 -2.64 -14.63
N TRP A 19 17.90 -3.65 -13.81
CA TRP A 19 16.53 -4.15 -13.61
C TRP A 19 15.60 -3.19 -12.83
N LEU A 20 16.15 -2.07 -12.33
CA LEU A 20 15.39 -0.98 -11.68
C LEU A 20 15.21 0.25 -12.57
N LYS A 21 15.58 0.16 -13.85
CA LYS A 21 15.32 1.24 -14.81
C LYS A 21 13.85 1.26 -15.20
N VAL A 22 13.23 2.42 -15.11
CA VAL A 22 11.85 2.66 -15.54
C VAL A 22 11.83 3.70 -16.64
N ARG A 23 10.80 3.64 -17.49
CA ARG A 23 10.59 4.67 -18.52
C ARG A 23 10.03 5.94 -17.90
N VAL A 24 10.44 7.08 -18.43
CA VAL A 24 9.86 8.38 -18.03
C VAL A 24 8.38 8.40 -18.40
N PRO A 25 7.50 8.88 -17.51
CA PRO A 25 6.07 9.01 -17.83
C PRO A 25 5.86 9.91 -19.04
N THR A 26 5.25 9.36 -20.08
CA THR A 26 4.91 10.07 -21.32
C THR A 26 3.60 9.54 -21.88
N GLY A 27 2.94 10.32 -22.73
CA GLY A 27 1.72 9.89 -23.40
C GLY A 27 0.48 10.68 -22.99
N GLU A 28 -0.50 10.66 -23.88
CA GLU A 28 -1.76 11.43 -23.76
C GLU A 28 -2.55 11.02 -22.50
N ASN A 29 -2.73 9.73 -22.28
CA ASN A 29 -3.42 9.20 -21.10
C ASN A 29 -2.80 9.69 -19.77
N TYR A 30 -1.47 9.80 -19.69
CA TYR A 30 -0.80 10.31 -18.48
C TYR A 30 -1.22 11.76 -18.18
N PHE A 31 -1.23 12.61 -19.20
CA PHE A 31 -1.59 14.03 -19.01
C PHE A 31 -3.09 14.20 -18.76
N GLU A 32 -3.96 13.45 -19.45
CA GLU A 32 -5.42 13.45 -19.20
C GLU A 32 -5.73 13.09 -17.74
N LEU A 33 -5.15 12.00 -17.24
CA LEU A 33 -5.32 11.58 -15.85
C LEU A 33 -4.86 12.62 -14.84
N LYS A 34 -3.71 13.24 -15.11
CA LYS A 34 -3.19 14.30 -14.26
C LYS A 34 -4.13 15.51 -14.22
N HIS A 35 -4.68 15.91 -15.35
CA HIS A 35 -5.67 17.00 -15.42
C HIS A 35 -6.97 16.61 -14.71
N LEU A 36 -7.46 15.38 -14.90
CA LEU A 36 -8.66 14.88 -14.25
C LEU A 36 -8.54 14.92 -12.72
N MET A 37 -7.43 14.37 -12.17
CA MET A 37 -7.18 14.36 -10.73
C MET A 37 -7.16 15.78 -10.15
N ARG A 38 -6.44 16.70 -10.80
CA ARG A 38 -6.37 18.10 -10.36
C ARG A 38 -7.70 18.83 -10.46
N GLY A 39 -8.44 18.61 -11.56
CA GLY A 39 -9.75 19.21 -11.78
C GLY A 39 -10.80 18.80 -10.73
N LEU A 40 -10.65 17.61 -10.16
CA LEU A 40 -11.51 17.07 -9.10
C LEU A 40 -10.94 17.26 -7.69
N GLY A 41 -9.77 17.90 -7.53
CA GLY A 41 -9.12 18.07 -6.24
C GLY A 41 -8.76 16.75 -5.55
N LEU A 42 -8.37 15.74 -6.36
CA LEU A 42 -8.03 14.39 -5.87
C LEU A 42 -6.53 14.17 -5.83
N HIS A 43 -6.11 13.32 -4.89
CA HIS A 43 -4.73 12.90 -4.70
C HIS A 43 -4.54 11.44 -5.12
N THR A 44 -3.33 11.13 -5.59
CA THR A 44 -2.93 9.74 -5.88
C THR A 44 -1.66 9.39 -5.14
N VAL A 45 -1.58 8.15 -4.64
CA VAL A 45 -0.33 7.64 -4.08
C VAL A 45 0.77 7.56 -5.13
N CYS A 46 0.38 7.44 -6.41
CA CYS A 46 1.31 7.40 -7.53
C CYS A 46 2.19 8.66 -7.62
N GLU A 47 1.60 9.85 -7.40
CA GLU A 47 2.34 11.12 -7.34
C GLU A 47 2.96 11.35 -5.96
N SER A 48 2.17 11.25 -4.88
CA SER A 48 2.62 11.58 -3.52
C SER A 48 3.76 10.68 -3.02
N ALA A 49 3.75 9.39 -3.36
CA ALA A 49 4.82 8.45 -3.02
C ALA A 49 5.96 8.40 -4.08
N ARG A 50 5.89 9.20 -5.15
CA ARG A 50 6.86 9.19 -6.27
C ARG A 50 7.06 7.78 -6.83
N CYS A 51 5.94 7.11 -7.14
CA CYS A 51 5.94 5.73 -7.59
C CYS A 51 6.70 5.59 -8.94
N PRO A 52 7.63 4.62 -9.06
CA PRO A 52 8.36 4.42 -10.30
C PRO A 52 7.47 3.94 -11.46
N ASN A 53 6.31 3.33 -11.16
CA ASN A 53 5.41 2.74 -12.15
C ASN A 53 4.34 3.72 -12.65
N VAL A 54 4.36 5.00 -12.20
CA VAL A 54 3.31 5.97 -12.55
C VAL A 54 3.09 6.10 -14.05
N GLY A 55 4.17 6.08 -14.84
CA GLY A 55 4.09 6.20 -16.30
C GLY A 55 3.36 5.02 -16.95
N GLU A 56 3.68 3.81 -16.53
CA GLU A 56 3.03 2.59 -17.02
C GLU A 56 1.57 2.51 -16.57
N CYS A 57 1.33 2.64 -15.26
CA CYS A 57 -0.02 2.57 -14.70
C CYS A 57 -0.96 3.60 -15.33
N TRP A 58 -0.52 4.84 -15.48
CA TRP A 58 -1.36 5.90 -16.04
C TRP A 58 -1.54 5.78 -17.56
N ALA A 59 -0.55 5.23 -18.27
CA ALA A 59 -0.75 4.89 -19.69
C ALA A 59 -1.86 3.83 -19.85
N HIS A 60 -2.01 2.92 -18.89
CA HIS A 60 -3.08 1.93 -18.85
C HIS A 60 -4.34 2.39 -18.07
N ARG A 61 -4.47 3.70 -17.83
CA ARG A 61 -5.59 4.31 -17.08
C ARG A 61 -5.81 3.67 -15.70
N THR A 62 -4.74 3.27 -15.01
CA THR A 62 -4.78 2.69 -13.66
C THR A 62 -4.19 3.66 -12.66
N ALA A 63 -4.90 3.96 -11.57
CA ALA A 63 -4.43 4.82 -10.51
C ALA A 63 -4.85 4.28 -9.14
N THR A 64 -4.05 4.58 -8.11
CA THR A 64 -4.42 4.33 -6.71
C THR A 64 -4.82 5.66 -6.09
N PHE A 65 -6.10 5.80 -5.76
CA PHE A 65 -6.63 7.01 -5.12
C PHE A 65 -6.17 7.09 -3.68
N MET A 66 -5.77 8.29 -3.25
CA MET A 66 -5.39 8.57 -1.88
C MET A 66 -6.39 9.56 -1.29
N ILE A 67 -7.21 9.09 -0.36
CA ILE A 67 -8.26 9.86 0.30
C ILE A 67 -7.82 10.46 1.63
N LEU A 68 -8.67 11.28 2.25
CA LEU A 68 -8.45 11.97 3.53
C LEU A 68 -7.38 13.08 3.47
N GLY A 69 -7.15 13.61 2.24
CA GLY A 69 -6.22 14.71 2.00
C GLY A 69 -4.78 14.27 1.77
N GLU A 70 -3.84 15.18 1.95
CA GLU A 70 -2.43 14.99 1.59
C GLU A 70 -1.45 15.00 2.79
N LEU A 71 -1.93 15.33 4.00
CA LEU A 71 -1.11 15.38 5.21
C LEU A 71 -1.31 14.15 6.08
N CYS A 72 -0.23 13.42 6.32
CA CYS A 72 -0.23 12.22 7.14
C CYS A 72 0.19 12.54 8.58
N THR A 73 -0.56 12.04 9.56
CA THR A 73 -0.23 12.22 10.99
C THR A 73 0.96 11.37 11.43
N ARG A 74 1.35 10.36 10.64
CA ARG A 74 2.48 9.48 10.94
C ARG A 74 3.76 9.85 10.17
N ARG A 75 4.90 9.36 10.66
CA ARG A 75 6.24 9.73 10.18
C ARG A 75 7.04 8.53 9.72
N CYS A 76 6.48 7.71 8.82
CA CYS A 76 7.20 6.58 8.25
C CYS A 76 8.46 7.06 7.54
N GLY A 77 9.61 6.44 7.88
CA GLY A 77 10.92 6.87 7.39
C GLY A 77 11.16 6.63 5.90
N PHE A 78 10.40 5.74 5.28
CA PHE A 78 10.47 5.44 3.84
C PHE A 78 9.52 6.30 2.99
N CYS A 79 8.51 6.94 3.60
CA CYS A 79 7.37 7.53 2.88
C CYS A 79 7.62 9.00 2.53
N ALA A 80 7.31 9.37 1.28
CA ALA A 80 7.43 10.73 0.76
C ALA A 80 6.19 11.60 0.97
N VAL A 81 5.07 11.03 1.43
CA VAL A 81 3.84 11.78 1.73
C VAL A 81 4.14 12.86 2.77
N PRO A 82 3.68 14.10 2.58
CA PRO A 82 3.85 15.19 3.53
C PRO A 82 3.32 14.84 4.92
N LYS A 83 4.03 15.27 5.97
CA LYS A 83 3.77 14.91 7.36
C LYS A 83 3.29 16.13 8.13
N GLY A 84 2.21 15.97 8.90
CA GLY A 84 1.66 17.07 9.68
C GLY A 84 0.36 16.71 10.36
N LEU A 85 -0.18 17.66 11.11
CA LEU A 85 -1.54 17.58 11.63
C LEU A 85 -2.45 18.28 10.61
N PRO A 86 -3.39 17.55 9.99
CA PRO A 86 -4.37 18.18 9.12
C PRO A 86 -5.19 19.20 9.89
N GLN A 87 -5.31 20.41 9.33
CA GLN A 87 -6.16 21.46 9.90
C GLN A 87 -7.45 21.47 9.08
N GLY A 88 -8.55 21.18 9.73
CA GLY A 88 -9.84 21.28 9.10
C GLY A 88 -10.67 19.99 9.12
N GLU A 89 -11.87 20.13 8.62
CA GLU A 89 -12.84 19.06 8.53
C GLU A 89 -12.46 18.05 7.45
N VAL A 90 -12.94 16.82 7.62
CA VAL A 90 -12.85 15.80 6.58
C VAL A 90 -13.77 16.17 5.43
N ASP A 91 -13.26 16.14 4.21
CA ASP A 91 -14.04 16.40 3.02
C ASP A 91 -15.02 15.24 2.77
N ARG A 92 -16.30 15.49 3.05
CA ARG A 92 -17.36 14.48 2.94
C ARG A 92 -17.77 14.19 1.51
N GLU A 93 -17.40 15.05 0.55
CA GLU A 93 -17.70 14.91 -0.88
C GLU A 93 -16.56 14.22 -1.66
N GLU A 94 -15.41 13.99 -1.01
CA GLU A 94 -14.27 13.30 -1.62
C GLU A 94 -14.65 11.91 -2.17
N PRO A 95 -15.47 11.06 -1.48
CA PRO A 95 -15.91 9.78 -2.02
C PRO A 95 -16.63 9.86 -3.36
N GLU A 96 -17.51 10.85 -3.54
CA GLU A 96 -18.25 11.04 -4.79
C GLU A 96 -17.33 11.49 -5.94
N ARG A 97 -16.34 12.34 -5.64
CA ARG A 97 -15.36 12.77 -6.65
C ARG A 97 -14.41 11.63 -7.04
N VAL A 98 -14.04 10.75 -6.10
CA VAL A 98 -13.27 9.53 -6.40
C VAL A 98 -14.08 8.63 -7.34
N ALA A 99 -15.36 8.39 -7.04
CA ALA A 99 -16.23 7.59 -7.90
C ALA A 99 -16.44 8.22 -9.29
N GLU A 100 -16.52 9.55 -9.36
CA GLU A 100 -16.58 10.29 -10.63
C GLU A 100 -15.31 10.10 -11.46
N ALA A 101 -14.15 10.26 -10.84
CA ALA A 101 -12.86 10.06 -11.51
C ALA A 101 -12.73 8.63 -12.04
N ALA A 102 -13.02 7.63 -11.20
CA ALA A 102 -12.96 6.22 -11.57
C ALA A 102 -13.89 5.89 -12.75
N ALA A 103 -15.11 6.43 -12.75
CA ALA A 103 -16.07 6.26 -13.85
C ALA A 103 -15.56 6.92 -15.14
N LYS A 104 -15.05 8.16 -15.09
CA LYS A 104 -14.46 8.85 -16.25
C LYS A 104 -13.25 8.10 -16.83
N MET A 105 -12.48 7.43 -15.98
CA MET A 105 -11.37 6.58 -16.39
C MET A 105 -11.82 5.23 -16.97
N GLY A 106 -13.08 4.84 -16.80
CA GLY A 106 -13.60 3.54 -17.22
C GLY A 106 -13.07 2.36 -16.38
N LEU A 107 -12.71 2.62 -15.11
CA LEU A 107 -12.13 1.59 -14.24
C LEU A 107 -13.17 0.54 -13.84
N LYS A 108 -12.75 -0.72 -13.82
CA LYS A 108 -13.49 -1.86 -13.27
C LYS A 108 -12.87 -2.40 -11.97
N TYR A 109 -11.62 -2.03 -11.71
CA TYR A 109 -10.89 -2.34 -10.48
C TYR A 109 -10.28 -1.04 -9.94
N VAL A 110 -10.61 -0.69 -8.71
CA VAL A 110 -10.18 0.55 -8.07
C VAL A 110 -9.46 0.24 -6.77
N VAL A 111 -8.26 0.79 -6.63
CA VAL A 111 -7.52 0.74 -5.36
C VAL A 111 -7.66 2.09 -4.65
N VAL A 112 -8.13 2.04 -3.41
CA VAL A 112 -8.29 3.22 -2.54
C VAL A 112 -7.37 3.07 -1.33
N THR A 113 -6.56 4.07 -1.07
CA THR A 113 -5.75 4.17 0.14
C THR A 113 -5.93 5.55 0.79
N SER A 114 -5.28 5.80 1.91
CA SER A 114 -5.35 7.09 2.59
C SER A 114 -4.00 7.49 3.19
N VAL A 115 -3.92 8.73 3.62
CA VAL A 115 -3.00 9.15 4.68
C VAL A 115 -3.49 8.61 6.03
N ASP A 116 -2.58 8.42 7.01
CA ASP A 116 -3.01 8.15 8.38
C ASP A 116 -3.62 9.41 9.00
N ARG A 117 -4.78 9.26 9.62
CA ARG A 117 -5.55 10.31 10.31
C ARG A 117 -5.79 9.91 11.75
N ASP A 118 -4.67 9.75 12.51
CA ASP A 118 -4.73 9.45 13.96
C ASP A 118 -5.41 10.54 14.80
N ASP A 119 -5.68 11.69 14.19
CA ASP A 119 -6.46 12.81 14.74
C ASP A 119 -7.98 12.59 14.69
N LEU A 120 -8.46 11.68 13.84
CA LEU A 120 -9.87 11.31 13.72
C LEU A 120 -10.21 10.14 14.66
N LYS A 121 -11.41 10.17 15.23
CA LYS A 121 -11.88 9.14 16.16
C LYS A 121 -11.89 7.73 15.52
N ASP A 122 -12.29 7.63 14.26
CA ASP A 122 -12.37 6.39 13.49
C ASP A 122 -11.17 6.19 12.54
N GLY A 123 -10.15 7.06 12.62
CA GLY A 123 -9.00 7.01 11.71
C GLY A 123 -9.34 7.20 10.24
N GLY A 124 -10.56 7.64 9.90
CA GLY A 124 -11.06 7.81 8.55
C GLY A 124 -11.82 6.61 7.98
N ALA A 125 -12.12 5.59 8.78
CA ALA A 125 -12.84 4.38 8.35
C ALA A 125 -14.17 4.68 7.66
N THR A 126 -14.92 5.67 8.16
CA THR A 126 -16.20 6.10 7.55
C THR A 126 -16.02 6.62 6.12
N ILE A 127 -14.92 7.31 5.82
CA ILE A 127 -14.66 7.80 4.46
C ILE A 127 -14.27 6.66 3.53
N PHE A 128 -13.51 5.67 3.99
CA PHE A 128 -13.29 4.43 3.23
C PHE A 128 -14.61 3.74 2.87
N ALA A 129 -15.48 3.51 3.85
CA ALA A 129 -16.77 2.88 3.63
C ALA A 129 -17.62 3.63 2.58
N ARG A 130 -17.75 4.96 2.72
CA ARG A 130 -18.45 5.81 1.76
C ARG A 130 -17.84 5.77 0.36
N THR A 131 -16.51 5.67 0.27
CA THR A 131 -15.82 5.59 -1.02
C THR A 131 -16.14 4.27 -1.73
N VAL A 132 -16.14 3.15 -1.01
CA VAL A 132 -16.57 1.84 -1.55
C VAL A 132 -18.00 1.91 -2.06
N GLU A 133 -18.91 2.46 -1.26
CA GLU A 133 -20.33 2.62 -1.61
C GLU A 133 -20.53 3.53 -2.83
N ALA A 134 -19.84 4.68 -2.89
CA ALA A 134 -19.92 5.62 -4.00
C ALA A 134 -19.43 4.99 -5.32
N LEU A 135 -18.31 4.25 -5.28
CA LEU A 135 -17.78 3.51 -6.43
C LEU A 135 -18.78 2.50 -6.96
N ARG A 136 -19.40 1.70 -6.08
CA ARG A 136 -20.40 0.69 -6.48
C ARG A 136 -21.68 1.26 -7.01
N ARG A 137 -22.15 2.40 -6.47
CA ARG A 137 -23.33 3.09 -7.01
C ARG A 137 -23.09 3.62 -8.42
N ARG A 138 -21.87 4.06 -8.71
CA ARG A 138 -21.55 4.75 -9.97
C ARG A 138 -21.05 3.83 -11.08
N ILE A 139 -20.40 2.74 -10.72
CA ILE A 139 -19.77 1.82 -11.67
C ILE A 139 -20.31 0.42 -11.42
N ALA A 140 -21.04 -0.12 -12.38
CA ALA A 140 -21.54 -1.49 -12.31
C ALA A 140 -20.37 -2.49 -12.27
N ASP A 141 -20.48 -3.51 -11.40
CA ASP A 141 -19.49 -4.57 -11.20
C ASP A 141 -18.09 -4.06 -10.84
N CYS A 142 -18.01 -2.88 -10.20
CA CYS A 142 -16.74 -2.33 -9.74
C CYS A 142 -16.16 -3.17 -8.60
N GLN A 143 -14.96 -3.69 -8.81
CA GLN A 143 -14.16 -4.30 -7.73
C GLN A 143 -13.35 -3.21 -7.01
N VAL A 144 -13.37 -3.25 -5.68
CA VAL A 144 -12.71 -2.24 -4.84
C VAL A 144 -11.75 -2.89 -3.86
N GLU A 145 -10.46 -2.61 -4.02
CA GLU A 145 -9.45 -2.92 -3.02
C GLU A 145 -9.23 -1.70 -2.12
N VAL A 146 -9.22 -1.89 -0.81
CA VAL A 146 -8.91 -0.85 0.16
C VAL A 146 -7.57 -1.14 0.84
N LEU A 147 -6.61 -0.21 0.75
CA LEU A 147 -5.36 -0.27 1.50
C LEU A 147 -5.49 0.66 2.72
N ILE A 148 -5.79 0.06 3.86
CA ILE A 148 -6.14 0.77 5.09
C ILE A 148 -4.94 0.99 6.02
N PRO A 149 -4.96 2.05 6.86
CA PRO A 149 -4.04 2.17 8.00
C PRO A 149 -4.40 1.15 9.11
N ASP A 150 -3.61 1.10 10.18
CA ASP A 150 -3.89 0.19 11.30
C ASP A 150 -4.98 0.71 12.27
N PHE A 151 -5.59 1.86 11.99
CA PHE A 151 -6.61 2.52 12.81
C PHE A 151 -6.27 2.56 14.31
N ARG A 152 -4.98 2.59 14.66
CA ARG A 152 -4.46 2.49 16.04
C ARG A 152 -4.96 1.23 16.78
N GLY A 153 -5.44 0.22 16.05
CA GLY A 153 -5.95 -1.04 16.55
C GLY A 153 -7.44 -1.02 16.95
N SER A 154 -8.22 -0.07 16.44
CA SER A 154 -9.67 -0.03 16.64
C SER A 154 -10.36 -1.12 15.82
N ASP A 155 -10.98 -2.08 16.49
CA ASP A 155 -11.81 -3.10 15.85
C ASP A 155 -13.09 -2.48 15.26
N GLU A 156 -13.67 -1.45 15.89
CA GLU A 156 -14.84 -0.74 15.38
C GLU A 156 -14.56 -0.05 14.04
N ALA A 157 -13.40 0.60 13.90
CA ALA A 157 -13.00 1.22 12.64
C ALA A 157 -12.80 0.17 11.54
N LEU A 158 -12.21 -0.98 11.87
CA LEU A 158 -12.05 -2.11 10.95
C LEU A 158 -13.41 -2.66 10.51
N GLU A 159 -14.36 -2.84 11.43
CA GLU A 159 -15.72 -3.31 11.15
C GLU A 159 -16.46 -2.35 10.20
N ILE A 160 -16.34 -1.02 10.38
CA ILE A 160 -16.93 -0.02 9.47
C ILE A 160 -16.46 -0.26 8.03
N VAL A 161 -15.16 -0.48 7.82
CA VAL A 161 -14.64 -0.74 6.46
C VAL A 161 -15.12 -2.08 5.92
N LEU A 162 -15.08 -3.14 6.71
CA LEU A 162 -15.50 -4.49 6.29
C LEU A 162 -16.99 -4.58 5.99
N HIS A 163 -17.85 -3.84 6.71
CA HIS A 163 -19.28 -3.77 6.42
C HIS A 163 -19.60 -3.12 5.07
N ALA A 164 -18.73 -2.25 4.55
CA ALA A 164 -18.84 -1.73 3.18
C ALA A 164 -18.50 -2.78 2.12
N ARG A 165 -18.01 -3.97 2.52
CA ARG A 165 -17.69 -5.14 1.69
C ARG A 165 -16.72 -4.84 0.55
N PRO A 166 -15.50 -4.33 0.81
CA PRO A 166 -14.49 -4.26 -0.24
C PRO A 166 -14.21 -5.66 -0.81
N ASP A 167 -13.75 -5.73 -2.06
CA ASP A 167 -13.41 -7.01 -2.70
C ASP A 167 -12.06 -7.56 -2.22
N VAL A 168 -11.17 -6.67 -1.75
CA VAL A 168 -9.90 -7.01 -1.08
C VAL A 168 -9.63 -6.02 0.04
N LEU A 169 -9.28 -6.53 1.22
CA LEU A 169 -8.75 -5.72 2.31
C LEU A 169 -7.24 -5.85 2.35
N ASN A 170 -6.55 -4.75 2.12
CA ASN A 170 -5.09 -4.65 2.14
C ASN A 170 -4.62 -3.83 3.34
N HIS A 171 -3.64 -4.35 4.08
CA HIS A 171 -2.88 -3.61 5.07
C HIS A 171 -1.41 -4.04 5.02
N ASN A 172 -0.54 -3.12 4.66
CA ASN A 172 0.88 -3.43 4.52
C ASN A 172 1.57 -3.53 5.88
N VAL A 173 2.37 -4.57 6.10
CA VAL A 173 3.30 -4.64 7.22
C VAL A 173 4.63 -3.94 6.93
N GLU A 174 4.92 -3.66 5.67
CA GLU A 174 5.99 -2.84 5.10
C GLU A 174 7.40 -3.41 5.28
N THR A 175 7.77 -3.88 6.48
CA THR A 175 9.12 -4.37 6.80
C THR A 175 9.12 -5.29 8.02
N VAL A 176 10.30 -5.79 8.38
CA VAL A 176 10.52 -6.69 9.52
C VAL A 176 10.39 -5.98 10.87
N PRO A 177 10.04 -6.69 11.98
CA PRO A 177 9.81 -6.09 13.30
C PRO A 177 10.94 -5.21 13.80
N ARG A 178 12.19 -5.65 13.64
CA ARG A 178 13.39 -4.91 14.09
C ARG A 178 13.48 -3.51 13.49
N LEU A 179 12.99 -3.31 12.27
CA LEU A 179 13.08 -2.04 11.55
C LEU A 179 11.90 -1.10 11.82
N TYR A 180 10.83 -1.53 12.49
CA TYR A 180 9.66 -0.69 12.77
C TYR A 180 9.99 0.64 13.46
N PRO A 181 10.87 0.70 14.48
CA PRO A 181 11.17 1.96 15.18
C PRO A 181 11.71 3.07 14.27
N VAL A 182 12.35 2.71 13.17
CA VAL A 182 12.95 3.66 12.20
C VAL A 182 12.13 3.77 10.93
N ALA A 183 11.63 2.65 10.41
CA ALA A 183 10.94 2.61 9.12
C ALA A 183 9.45 2.99 9.25
N ARG A 184 8.78 2.54 10.33
CA ARG A 184 7.33 2.68 10.49
C ARG A 184 6.95 3.33 11.82
N ARG A 185 7.49 4.52 12.08
CA ARG A 185 7.29 5.26 13.34
C ARG A 185 5.80 5.53 13.60
N GLY A 186 5.33 5.14 14.78
CA GLY A 186 3.94 5.28 15.22
C GLY A 186 3.09 4.03 14.96
N SER A 187 3.60 3.06 14.21
CA SER A 187 2.98 1.75 14.00
C SER A 187 3.62 0.68 14.87
N ARG A 188 2.96 -0.47 14.98
CA ARG A 188 3.47 -1.67 15.67
C ARG A 188 3.25 -2.89 14.80
N TYR A 189 4.23 -3.77 14.72
CA TYR A 189 4.19 -4.96 13.88
C TYR A 189 3.04 -5.90 14.29
N GLU A 190 2.92 -6.16 15.58
CA GLU A 190 1.89 -7.04 16.15
C GLU A 190 0.48 -6.49 15.92
N ARG A 191 0.33 -5.14 15.90
CA ARG A 191 -0.94 -4.49 15.57
C ARG A 191 -1.34 -4.73 14.13
N SER A 192 -0.38 -4.69 13.21
CA SER A 192 -0.62 -4.96 11.80
C SER A 192 -1.05 -6.40 11.56
N LEU A 193 -0.38 -7.37 12.21
CA LEU A 193 -0.77 -8.79 12.14
C LEU A 193 -2.14 -9.02 12.77
N ARG A 194 -2.39 -8.46 13.95
CA ARG A 194 -3.71 -8.55 14.60
C ARG A 194 -4.82 -8.02 13.69
N LEU A 195 -4.63 -6.90 13.04
CA LEU A 195 -5.61 -6.32 12.12
C LEU A 195 -5.95 -7.31 10.99
N LEU A 196 -4.94 -7.92 10.36
CA LEU A 196 -5.13 -8.90 9.29
C LEU A 196 -5.87 -10.15 9.79
N THR A 197 -5.50 -10.68 10.96
CA THR A 197 -6.19 -11.81 11.60
C THR A 197 -7.65 -11.44 11.91
N ARG A 198 -7.90 -10.28 12.53
CA ARG A 198 -9.27 -9.81 12.83
C ARG A 198 -10.12 -9.62 11.59
N SER A 199 -9.52 -9.15 10.50
CA SER A 199 -10.23 -9.02 9.22
C SER A 199 -10.79 -10.36 8.74
N ARG A 200 -10.02 -11.44 8.86
CA ARG A 200 -10.43 -12.80 8.52
C ARG A 200 -11.52 -13.34 9.46
N GLU A 201 -11.46 -13.02 10.75
CA GLU A 201 -12.47 -13.43 11.72
C GLU A 201 -13.80 -12.73 11.48
N ILE A 202 -13.79 -11.42 11.20
CA ILE A 202 -14.99 -10.61 10.99
C ILE A 202 -15.61 -10.89 9.62
N ALA A 203 -14.81 -10.97 8.56
CA ALA A 203 -15.26 -11.12 7.19
C ALA A 203 -14.45 -12.19 6.42
N PRO A 204 -14.64 -13.49 6.72
CA PRO A 204 -13.83 -14.57 6.14
C PRO A 204 -13.93 -14.70 4.61
N SER A 205 -14.96 -14.12 4.00
CA SER A 205 -15.13 -14.11 2.55
C SER A 205 -14.35 -13.01 1.84
N ILE A 206 -13.81 -12.02 2.56
CA ILE A 206 -13.02 -10.93 1.97
C ILE A 206 -11.54 -11.35 2.01
N PRO A 207 -10.89 -11.52 0.85
CA PRO A 207 -9.46 -11.81 0.80
C PRO A 207 -8.65 -10.71 1.47
N THR A 208 -7.61 -11.12 2.22
CA THR A 208 -6.67 -10.20 2.84
C THR A 208 -5.35 -10.13 2.08
N LYS A 209 -4.76 -8.95 2.07
CA LYS A 209 -3.52 -8.66 1.36
C LYS A 209 -2.55 -7.88 2.24
N SER A 210 -1.26 -8.12 2.04
CA SER A 210 -0.21 -7.34 2.71
C SER A 210 0.99 -7.09 1.79
N GLY A 211 1.63 -5.95 1.96
CA GLY A 211 2.82 -5.55 1.21
C GLY A 211 4.06 -5.44 2.08
N LEU A 212 5.19 -5.82 1.49
CA LEU A 212 6.53 -5.76 2.05
C LEU A 212 7.49 -5.03 1.12
N MET A 213 8.40 -4.28 1.70
CA MET A 213 9.54 -3.71 1.01
C MET A 213 10.83 -4.36 1.47
N VAL A 214 11.73 -4.67 0.54
CA VAL A 214 13.09 -5.14 0.82
C VAL A 214 14.13 -4.10 0.45
N GLY A 215 15.29 -4.14 1.11
CA GLY A 215 16.39 -3.20 0.90
C GLY A 215 16.47 -2.09 1.94
N LEU A 216 15.78 -2.24 3.09
CA LEU A 216 15.86 -1.34 4.26
C LEU A 216 16.88 -1.80 5.30
N GLY A 217 17.49 -3.01 5.14
CA GLY A 217 18.49 -3.58 6.04
C GLY A 217 18.02 -4.83 6.77
N GLU A 218 16.92 -5.42 6.33
CA GLU A 218 16.43 -6.73 6.76
C GLU A 218 17.34 -7.86 6.26
N THR A 219 17.32 -9.00 6.92
CA THR A 219 17.94 -10.25 6.46
C THR A 219 16.91 -11.16 5.77
N PHE A 220 17.39 -12.21 5.09
CA PHE A 220 16.49 -13.21 4.50
C PHE A 220 15.72 -13.99 5.56
N GLU A 221 16.37 -14.31 6.66
CA GLU A 221 15.76 -15.02 7.79
C GLU A 221 14.62 -14.23 8.40
N GLU A 222 14.81 -12.91 8.61
CA GLU A 222 13.76 -12.01 9.08
C GLU A 222 12.59 -11.94 8.08
N MET A 223 12.86 -11.94 6.77
CA MET A 223 11.81 -11.96 5.74
C MET A 223 11.03 -13.27 5.76
N TRP A 224 11.69 -14.42 5.98
CA TRP A 224 11.01 -15.70 6.11
C TRP A 224 10.13 -15.77 7.36
N GLU A 225 10.55 -15.19 8.47
CA GLU A 225 9.73 -15.05 9.69
C GLU A 225 8.48 -14.23 9.40
N VAL A 226 8.61 -13.08 8.73
CA VAL A 226 7.46 -12.23 8.36
C VAL A 226 6.50 -12.97 7.41
N LEU A 227 7.01 -13.70 6.43
CA LEU A 227 6.16 -14.50 5.54
C LEU A 227 5.40 -15.59 6.28
N ARG A 228 6.02 -16.22 7.28
CA ARG A 228 5.38 -17.21 8.17
C ARG A 228 4.29 -16.54 9.01
N ASP A 229 4.56 -15.38 9.61
CA ASP A 229 3.60 -14.64 10.41
C ASP A 229 2.38 -14.23 9.58
N LEU A 230 2.59 -13.77 8.33
CA LEU A 230 1.51 -13.43 7.40
C LEU A 230 0.68 -14.66 7.01
N SER A 231 1.33 -15.80 6.79
CA SER A 231 0.63 -17.07 6.53
C SER A 231 -0.22 -17.49 7.72
N VAL A 232 0.32 -17.43 8.95
CA VAL A 232 -0.41 -17.73 10.18
C VAL A 232 -1.57 -16.75 10.40
N ALA A 233 -1.40 -15.47 10.06
CA ALA A 233 -2.46 -14.47 10.09
C ALA A 233 -3.55 -14.70 9.02
N GLY A 234 -3.39 -15.68 8.13
CA GLY A 234 -4.35 -16.03 7.10
C GLY A 234 -4.36 -15.07 5.90
N VAL A 235 -3.24 -14.43 5.61
CA VAL A 235 -3.13 -13.51 4.47
C VAL A 235 -3.13 -14.29 3.16
N ASP A 236 -4.02 -13.91 2.22
CA ASP A 236 -4.19 -14.59 0.94
C ASP A 236 -3.18 -14.09 -0.12
N ILE A 237 -2.86 -12.80 -0.10
CA ILE A 237 -2.00 -12.15 -1.11
C ILE A 237 -0.85 -11.42 -0.40
N VAL A 238 0.38 -11.69 -0.84
CA VAL A 238 1.56 -10.93 -0.40
C VAL A 238 2.27 -10.30 -1.60
N THR A 239 2.60 -9.02 -1.48
CA THR A 239 3.44 -8.31 -2.46
C THR A 239 4.79 -7.96 -1.86
N ILE A 240 5.88 -8.20 -2.60
CA ILE A 240 7.25 -7.90 -2.15
C ILE A 240 7.95 -7.06 -3.23
N GLY A 241 8.33 -5.83 -2.89
CA GLY A 241 8.98 -4.92 -3.81
C GLY A 241 10.28 -4.31 -3.27
N GLN A 242 11.17 -3.85 -4.15
CA GLN A 242 12.37 -3.13 -3.74
C GLN A 242 12.01 -1.75 -3.17
N TYR A 243 12.50 -1.43 -1.99
CA TYR A 243 12.49 -0.06 -1.50
C TYR A 243 13.33 0.83 -2.42
N LEU A 244 12.71 1.89 -2.91
CA LEU A 244 13.38 2.93 -3.70
C LEU A 244 13.25 4.25 -2.95
N ARG A 245 14.38 4.82 -2.54
CA ARG A 245 14.43 6.06 -1.79
C ARG A 245 13.82 7.22 -2.59
N PRO A 246 12.71 7.84 -2.15
CA PRO A 246 12.06 8.91 -2.91
C PRO A 246 12.88 10.21 -2.96
N SER A 247 13.57 10.56 -1.87
CA SER A 247 14.45 11.73 -1.78
C SER A 247 15.52 11.55 -0.70
N GLY A 248 16.44 12.50 -0.56
CA GLY A 248 17.48 12.48 0.48
C GLY A 248 16.97 12.49 1.92
N GLU A 249 15.70 12.82 2.15
CA GLU A 249 15.10 12.91 3.48
C GLU A 249 14.65 11.55 4.04
N GLN A 250 14.33 10.58 3.16
CA GLN A 250 13.90 9.26 3.56
C GLN A 250 15.09 8.35 3.86
N LEU A 251 14.79 7.18 4.44
CA LEU A 251 15.80 6.17 4.79
C LEU A 251 16.68 5.81 3.58
N PRO A 252 17.97 5.60 3.77
CA PRO A 252 18.84 5.13 2.69
C PRO A 252 18.44 3.71 2.25
N VAL A 253 18.71 3.39 0.99
CA VAL A 253 18.66 2.00 0.52
C VAL A 253 19.87 1.27 1.07
N ALA A 254 19.66 0.21 1.84
CA ALA A 254 20.75 -0.60 2.39
C ALA A 254 21.38 -1.50 1.30
N ARG A 255 20.53 -2.11 0.46
CA ARG A 255 20.98 -2.88 -0.71
C ARG A 255 19.88 -3.02 -1.76
N PHE A 256 20.25 -3.42 -2.95
CA PHE A 256 19.32 -3.83 -4.00
C PHE A 256 19.28 -5.36 -4.08
N TYR A 257 18.05 -5.91 -4.03
CA TYR A 257 17.84 -7.34 -4.24
C TYR A 257 17.84 -7.66 -5.73
N SER A 258 18.44 -8.78 -6.09
CA SER A 258 18.43 -9.30 -7.45
C SER A 258 17.08 -9.92 -7.81
N PRO A 259 16.74 -10.03 -9.11
CA PRO A 259 15.52 -10.75 -9.53
C PRO A 259 15.45 -12.19 -9.01
N GLN A 260 16.61 -12.85 -8.85
CA GLN A 260 16.68 -14.20 -8.29
C GLN A 260 16.27 -14.23 -6.81
N GLU A 261 16.70 -13.26 -6.00
CA GLU A 261 16.32 -13.15 -4.60
C GLU A 261 14.81 -12.90 -4.45
N PHE A 262 14.20 -12.09 -5.33
CA PHE A 262 12.74 -11.93 -5.39
C PHE A 262 12.04 -13.24 -5.72
N SER A 263 12.59 -14.04 -6.66
CA SER A 263 12.05 -15.37 -6.99
C SER A 263 12.09 -16.31 -5.78
N THR A 264 13.18 -16.29 -5.01
CA THR A 264 13.32 -17.09 -3.78
C THR A 264 12.26 -16.71 -2.74
N LEU A 265 12.03 -15.41 -2.50
CA LEU A 265 10.99 -14.93 -1.58
C LEU A 265 9.58 -15.33 -2.06
N LYS A 266 9.32 -15.28 -3.37
CA LYS A 266 8.05 -15.73 -3.97
C LYS A 266 7.81 -17.23 -3.72
N GLN A 267 8.81 -18.05 -3.94
CA GLN A 267 8.74 -19.50 -3.73
C GLN A 267 8.51 -19.84 -2.26
N GLU A 268 9.22 -19.16 -1.35
CA GLU A 268 9.06 -19.37 0.09
C GLU A 268 7.65 -19.00 0.58
N GLY A 269 7.12 -17.86 0.18
CA GLY A 269 5.76 -17.47 0.55
C GLY A 269 4.71 -18.47 0.06
N ARG A 270 4.86 -18.98 -1.16
CA ARG A 270 3.99 -20.05 -1.69
C ARG A 270 4.13 -21.36 -0.91
N ARG A 271 5.36 -21.74 -0.55
CA ARG A 271 5.64 -22.94 0.26
C ARG A 271 4.98 -22.88 1.64
N LEU A 272 4.86 -21.68 2.19
CA LEU A 272 4.16 -21.41 3.45
C LEU A 272 2.63 -21.40 3.34
N GLY A 273 2.08 -21.60 2.12
CA GLY A 273 0.64 -21.67 1.88
C GLY A 273 -0.05 -20.34 1.55
N ILE A 274 0.70 -19.26 1.32
CA ILE A 274 0.13 -18.00 0.84
C ILE A 274 -0.36 -18.23 -0.59
N ARG A 275 -1.65 -17.96 -0.83
CA ARG A 275 -2.34 -18.30 -2.10
C ARG A 275 -1.74 -17.58 -3.31
N HIS A 276 -1.41 -16.29 -3.13
CA HIS A 276 -0.72 -15.52 -4.17
C HIS A 276 0.44 -14.71 -3.59
N VAL A 277 1.61 -14.82 -4.22
CA VAL A 277 2.79 -13.99 -3.89
C VAL A 277 3.28 -13.31 -5.15
N GLU A 278 3.21 -11.98 -5.18
CA GLU A 278 3.83 -11.18 -6.23
C GLU A 278 5.11 -10.56 -5.69
N SER A 279 6.25 -10.89 -6.31
CA SER A 279 7.56 -10.48 -5.82
C SER A 279 8.45 -10.06 -6.99
N GLY A 280 8.99 -8.85 -6.91
CA GLY A 280 9.86 -8.33 -7.97
C GLY A 280 10.34 -6.90 -7.70
N PRO A 281 11.39 -6.45 -8.42
CA PRO A 281 12.05 -5.17 -8.17
C PRO A 281 11.12 -3.96 -8.23
N LEU A 282 10.15 -3.95 -9.13
CA LEU A 282 9.20 -2.86 -9.34
C LEU A 282 7.81 -3.12 -8.75
N VAL A 283 7.59 -4.27 -8.11
CA VAL A 283 6.32 -4.59 -7.46
C VAL A 283 5.97 -3.54 -6.39
N ARG A 284 4.71 -3.18 -6.35
CA ARG A 284 4.06 -2.33 -5.34
C ARG A 284 2.74 -2.98 -4.95
N SER A 285 2.20 -2.66 -3.78
CA SER A 285 0.98 -3.29 -3.29
C SER A 285 -0.20 -3.17 -4.26
N SER A 286 -0.31 -2.08 -5.00
CA SER A 286 -1.37 -1.86 -5.99
C SER A 286 -0.97 -2.12 -7.45
N TYR A 287 0.28 -2.58 -7.70
CA TYR A 287 0.76 -2.86 -9.06
C TYR A 287 0.11 -4.15 -9.58
N HIS A 288 -0.61 -4.07 -10.70
CA HIS A 288 -1.38 -5.19 -11.28
C HIS A 288 -2.36 -5.85 -10.30
N ALA A 289 -2.96 -5.06 -9.39
CA ALA A 289 -3.79 -5.59 -8.29
C ALA A 289 -4.99 -6.43 -8.78
N HIS A 290 -5.61 -6.07 -9.91
CA HIS A 290 -6.71 -6.83 -10.50
C HIS A 290 -6.30 -8.25 -10.91
N GLU A 291 -5.09 -8.43 -11.47
CA GLU A 291 -4.57 -9.75 -11.87
C GLU A 291 -4.31 -10.63 -10.64
N GLN A 292 -3.79 -10.04 -9.55
CA GLN A 292 -3.53 -10.74 -8.30
C GLN A 292 -4.82 -11.32 -7.70
N THR A 293 -5.93 -10.57 -7.78
CA THR A 293 -7.23 -11.01 -7.28
C THR A 293 -7.85 -12.11 -8.15
N GLN A 294 -7.74 -12.02 -9.47
CA GLN A 294 -8.24 -13.04 -10.38
C GLN A 294 -7.59 -14.41 -10.15
N GLN A 295 -6.32 -14.45 -9.76
CA GLN A 295 -5.60 -15.70 -9.46
C GLN A 295 -6.10 -16.40 -8.18
N LEU A 296 -6.85 -15.72 -7.31
CA LEU A 296 -7.50 -16.34 -6.16
C LEU A 296 -8.76 -17.14 -6.53
N SER A 297 -9.32 -16.89 -7.70
CA SER A 297 -10.58 -17.50 -8.18
C SER A 297 -10.34 -18.75 -9.04
N GLN A 298 -9.07 -19.04 -9.33
CA GLN A 298 -8.63 -20.24 -10.05
C GLN A 298 -8.16 -21.33 -9.06
#